data_48678bcaec668755f920bc870c0231ab
#
_entry.id   48678bcaec668755f920bc870c0231ab
#
_cell.length_a   1.000
_cell.length_b   1.000
_cell.length_c   1.000
_cell.angle_alpha   90.00
_cell.angle_beta   90.00
_cell.angle_gamma   90.00
#
_symmetry.space_group_name_H-M   'P 1'
#
loop_
_entity.id
_entity.type
_entity.pdbx_description
1 polymer ?
#
loop_
_entity_poly.entity_id
_entity_poly.type
_entity_poly.pdbx_seq_one_letter_code
_entity_poly.pdbx_strand_id
1 'polypeptide(L)'
;MRLDPRTKLLILAVTSVSVFMNKSIAVECVLAGIPLVLLGVSGNLKRTLKYAAFFLTLLLIQLFIVPRLPVTFGGIVYMFAVYIRKLLPCFMLGSFLIATTSVSKFLAAITKLRLSKGLTIALAVTLRYFPTMREEWASIRDAMALRGISASAAGVISHPIQTMEYVYVPLLVSASRISDEITQAAITRGIEHTGERSCIEEIAFSFADLMVVIAYAALVAGMVYAGMKGVF
;
A
#
# COMPACT_ATOMS: atom_id res chain seq x y z
N MET A 1 -14.90 -12.26 1.40
CA MET A 1 -14.73 -12.22 -0.07
C MET A 1 -13.25 -12.41 -0.38
N ARG A 2 -12.87 -13.50 -1.04
CA ARG A 2 -11.46 -13.79 -1.36
C ARG A 2 -11.17 -13.31 -2.78
N LEU A 3 -11.01 -11.99 -2.96
CA LEU A 3 -10.61 -11.41 -4.23
C LEU A 3 -9.11 -11.63 -4.45
N ASP A 4 -8.75 -11.92 -5.70
CA ASP A 4 -7.36 -12.10 -6.12
C ASP A 4 -6.54 -10.82 -5.88
N PRO A 5 -5.32 -10.89 -5.34
CA PRO A 5 -4.47 -9.72 -5.11
C PRO A 5 -4.19 -8.90 -6.35
N ARG A 6 -4.15 -9.52 -7.53
CA ARG A 6 -3.98 -8.85 -8.83
C ARG A 6 -5.14 -7.93 -9.15
N THR A 7 -6.38 -8.43 -8.96
CA THR A 7 -7.60 -7.66 -9.16
C THR A 7 -7.62 -6.43 -8.25
N LYS A 8 -7.22 -6.61 -6.97
CA LYS A 8 -7.14 -5.51 -6.01
C LYS A 8 -6.11 -4.45 -6.41
N LEU A 9 -4.93 -4.87 -6.89
CA LEU A 9 -3.90 -3.96 -7.38
C LEU A 9 -4.37 -3.20 -8.63
N LEU A 10 -5.04 -3.89 -9.56
CA LEU A 10 -5.58 -3.28 -10.76
C LEU A 10 -6.65 -2.24 -10.41
N ILE A 11 -7.59 -2.58 -9.53
CA ILE A 11 -8.62 -1.65 -9.05
C ILE A 11 -7.95 -0.43 -8.39
N LEU A 12 -6.94 -0.63 -7.55
CA LEU A 12 -6.22 0.46 -6.90
C LEU A 12 -5.55 1.38 -7.93
N ALA A 13 -4.85 0.82 -8.92
CA ALA A 13 -4.17 1.60 -9.95
C ALA A 13 -5.17 2.40 -10.81
N VAL A 14 -6.25 1.75 -11.26
CA VAL A 14 -7.27 2.38 -12.10
C VAL A 14 -8.04 3.45 -11.32
N THR A 15 -8.39 3.19 -10.05
CA THR A 15 -9.05 4.20 -9.20
C THR A 15 -8.14 5.42 -9.00
N SER A 16 -6.87 5.18 -8.70
CA SER A 16 -5.90 6.24 -8.49
C SER A 16 -5.83 7.19 -9.69
N VAL A 17 -5.69 6.63 -10.88
CA VAL A 17 -5.66 7.43 -12.13
C VAL A 17 -7.01 8.14 -12.37
N SER A 18 -8.12 7.42 -12.23
CA SER A 18 -9.46 7.94 -12.52
C SER A 18 -9.87 9.11 -11.60
N VAL A 19 -9.51 9.03 -10.32
CA VAL A 19 -9.82 10.10 -9.34
C VAL A 19 -9.08 11.39 -9.69
N PHE A 20 -7.83 11.31 -10.14
CA PHE A 20 -7.05 12.50 -10.51
C PHE A 20 -7.50 13.11 -11.85
N MET A 21 -7.95 12.29 -12.80
CA MET A 21 -8.43 12.78 -14.10
C MET A 21 -9.81 13.46 -14.00
N ASN A 22 -10.62 13.13 -13.01
CA ASN A 22 -11.97 13.67 -12.88
C ASN A 22 -12.01 14.99 -12.11
N LYS A 23 -12.89 15.90 -12.57
CA LYS A 23 -13.17 17.21 -11.92
C LYS A 23 -14.53 17.25 -11.23
N SER A 24 -15.42 16.30 -11.51
CA SER A 24 -16.79 16.28 -10.99
C SER A 24 -16.87 15.66 -9.58
N ILE A 25 -17.55 16.33 -8.66
CA ILE A 25 -17.80 15.86 -7.28
C ILE A 25 -18.64 14.57 -7.27
N ALA A 26 -19.63 14.47 -8.18
CA ALA A 26 -20.49 13.28 -8.25
C ALA A 26 -19.69 12.02 -8.57
N VAL A 27 -18.77 12.10 -9.52
CA VAL A 27 -17.88 11.00 -9.90
C VAL A 27 -16.93 10.62 -8.76
N GLU A 28 -16.40 11.61 -8.04
CA GLU A 28 -15.57 11.34 -6.85
C GLU A 28 -16.34 10.60 -5.75
N CYS A 29 -17.61 10.96 -5.51
CA CYS A 29 -18.45 10.26 -4.53
C CYS A 29 -18.71 8.80 -4.93
N VAL A 30 -18.93 8.54 -6.21
CA VAL A 30 -19.10 7.16 -6.71
C VAL A 30 -17.79 6.37 -6.59
N LEU A 31 -16.65 6.96 -6.99
CA LEU A 31 -15.33 6.34 -6.86
C LEU A 31 -14.92 6.09 -5.41
N ALA A 32 -15.32 6.94 -4.47
CA ALA A 32 -15.10 6.73 -3.04
C ALA A 32 -16.06 5.69 -2.45
N GLY A 33 -17.26 5.57 -3.00
CA GLY A 33 -18.27 4.59 -2.56
C GLY A 33 -17.82 3.14 -2.75
N ILE A 34 -17.10 2.83 -3.84
CA ILE A 34 -16.62 1.47 -4.12
C ILE A 34 -15.65 0.96 -3.05
N PRO A 35 -14.56 1.68 -2.71
CA PRO A 35 -13.68 1.29 -1.61
C PRO A 35 -14.39 1.15 -0.27
N LEU A 36 -15.36 2.02 0.00
CA LEU A 36 -16.16 1.96 1.23
C LEU A 36 -16.98 0.67 1.31
N VAL A 37 -17.62 0.28 0.21
CA VAL A 37 -18.38 -0.98 0.14
C VAL A 37 -17.44 -2.18 0.31
N LEU A 38 -16.30 -2.20 -0.39
CA LEU A 38 -15.31 -3.27 -0.30
C LEU A 38 -14.73 -3.40 1.13
N LEU A 39 -14.43 -2.29 1.79
CA LEU A 39 -13.98 -2.26 3.18
C LEU A 39 -15.09 -2.74 4.14
N GLY A 40 -16.33 -2.33 3.92
CA GLY A 40 -17.48 -2.74 4.72
C GLY A 40 -17.71 -4.25 4.65
N VAL A 41 -17.69 -4.81 3.44
CA VAL A 41 -17.84 -6.27 3.21
C VAL A 41 -16.67 -7.06 3.80
N SER A 42 -15.48 -6.47 3.91
CA SER A 42 -14.31 -7.13 4.53
C SER A 42 -14.37 -7.26 6.06
N GLY A 43 -15.41 -6.74 6.70
CA GLY A 43 -15.64 -6.87 8.15
C GLY A 43 -14.96 -5.80 9.02
N ASN A 44 -14.29 -4.81 8.43
CA ASN A 44 -13.61 -3.73 9.15
C ASN A 44 -14.50 -2.47 9.32
N LEU A 45 -15.71 -2.64 9.82
CA LEU A 45 -16.72 -1.58 9.97
C LEU A 45 -16.20 -0.31 10.65
N LYS A 46 -15.38 -0.45 11.70
CA LYS A 46 -14.80 0.71 12.41
C LYS A 46 -13.91 1.57 11.51
N ARG A 47 -13.11 0.93 10.65
CA ARG A 47 -12.25 1.64 9.69
C ARG A 47 -13.06 2.26 8.55
N THR A 48 -14.04 1.52 8.03
CA THR A 48 -14.97 2.00 7.00
C THR A 48 -15.71 3.25 7.45
N LEU A 49 -16.28 3.23 8.67
CA LEU A 49 -16.97 4.37 9.24
C LEU A 49 -16.06 5.59 9.44
N LYS A 50 -14.82 5.35 9.87
CA LYS A 50 -13.82 6.42 10.06
C LYS A 50 -13.46 7.10 8.74
N TYR A 51 -13.25 6.32 7.68
CA TYR A 51 -12.97 6.85 6.35
C TYR A 51 -14.19 7.56 5.74
N ALA A 52 -15.40 6.98 5.90
CA ALA A 52 -16.65 7.60 5.45
C ALA A 52 -16.90 8.95 6.15
N ALA A 53 -16.73 9.00 7.47
CA ALA A 53 -16.87 10.23 8.23
C ALA A 53 -15.84 11.28 7.80
N PHE A 54 -14.60 10.89 7.59
CA PHE A 54 -13.54 11.81 7.15
C PHE A 54 -13.81 12.35 5.74
N PHE A 55 -14.24 11.49 4.81
CA PHE A 55 -14.64 11.91 3.45
C PHE A 55 -15.82 12.89 3.49
N LEU A 56 -16.84 12.57 4.28
CA LEU A 56 -18.01 13.42 4.45
C LEU A 56 -17.65 14.78 5.06
N THR A 57 -16.78 14.79 6.07
CA THR A 57 -16.30 16.03 6.70
C THR A 57 -15.61 16.95 5.69
N LEU A 58 -14.72 16.40 4.85
CA LEU A 58 -14.04 17.18 3.81
C LEU A 58 -15.02 17.71 2.75
N LEU A 59 -16.03 16.93 2.42
CA LEU A 59 -17.09 17.34 1.48
C LEU A 59 -17.93 18.48 2.07
N LEU A 60 -18.29 18.38 3.35
CA LEU A 60 -19.03 19.44 4.06
C LEU A 60 -18.19 20.72 4.18
N ILE A 61 -16.90 20.61 4.46
CA ILE A 61 -15.99 21.76 4.49
C ILE A 61 -16.01 22.48 3.14
N GLN A 62 -15.91 21.74 2.03
CA GLN A 62 -15.91 22.31 0.70
C GLN A 62 -17.24 23.00 0.37
N LEU A 63 -18.39 22.41 0.73
CA LEU A 63 -19.71 22.92 0.37
C LEU A 63 -20.17 24.09 1.26
N PHE A 64 -19.88 24.05 2.56
CA PHE A 64 -20.42 25.01 3.54
C PHE A 64 -19.40 26.05 4.02
N ILE A 65 -18.15 25.67 4.19
CA ILE A 65 -17.12 26.53 4.79
C ILE A 65 -16.43 27.38 3.72
N VAL A 66 -16.02 26.76 2.62
CA VAL A 66 -15.28 27.46 1.56
C VAL A 66 -16.03 28.67 1.00
N PRO A 67 -17.36 28.63 0.71
CA PRO A 67 -18.08 29.77 0.18
C PRO A 67 -18.21 30.95 1.16
N ARG A 68 -18.01 30.72 2.46
CA ARG A 68 -18.11 31.72 3.52
C ARG A 68 -16.80 32.41 3.88
N LEU A 69 -15.68 31.90 3.35
CA LEU A 69 -14.34 32.43 3.62
C LEU A 69 -13.95 33.49 2.59
N PRO A 70 -13.13 34.50 2.98
CA PRO A 70 -12.55 35.44 2.03
C PRO A 70 -11.70 34.70 0.98
N VAL A 71 -11.69 35.22 -0.25
CA VAL A 71 -11.14 34.57 -1.46
C VAL A 71 -9.75 33.98 -1.25
N THR A 72 -8.88 34.69 -0.53
CA THR A 72 -7.49 34.25 -0.30
C THR A 72 -7.40 33.01 0.57
N PHE A 73 -8.08 33.00 1.73
CA PHE A 73 -8.10 31.85 2.64
C PHE A 73 -8.99 30.71 2.11
N GLY A 74 -10.11 31.05 1.48
CA GLY A 74 -11.01 30.11 0.86
C GLY A 74 -10.33 29.27 -0.23
N GLY A 75 -9.47 29.89 -1.06
CA GLY A 75 -8.71 29.17 -2.08
C GLY A 75 -7.74 28.14 -1.52
N ILE A 76 -7.04 28.47 -0.43
CA ILE A 76 -6.11 27.54 0.23
C ILE A 76 -6.88 26.36 0.84
N VAL A 77 -7.95 26.64 1.58
CA VAL A 77 -8.79 25.61 2.21
C VAL A 77 -9.43 24.71 1.14
N TYR A 78 -9.89 25.29 0.04
CA TYR A 78 -10.44 24.55 -1.10
C TYR A 78 -9.41 23.58 -1.69
N MET A 79 -8.20 24.06 -1.98
CA MET A 79 -7.13 23.21 -2.51
C MET A 79 -6.85 22.03 -1.59
N PHE A 80 -6.63 22.28 -0.30
CA PHE A 80 -6.36 21.21 0.67
C PHE A 80 -7.52 20.23 0.78
N ALA A 81 -8.76 20.70 0.90
CA ALA A 81 -9.93 19.86 1.02
C ALA A 81 -10.12 18.96 -0.21
N VAL A 82 -9.96 19.50 -1.42
CA VAL A 82 -10.11 18.74 -2.68
C VAL A 82 -8.97 17.74 -2.86
N TYR A 83 -7.71 18.12 -2.64
CA TYR A 83 -6.58 17.21 -2.83
C TYR A 83 -6.58 16.06 -1.81
N ILE A 84 -6.82 16.35 -0.53
CA ILE A 84 -6.90 15.31 0.50
C ILE A 84 -8.07 14.37 0.21
N ARG A 85 -9.22 14.91 -0.22
CA ARG A 85 -10.37 14.09 -0.58
C ARG A 85 -10.10 13.18 -1.77
N LYS A 86 -9.36 13.65 -2.80
CA LYS A 86 -8.95 12.84 -3.94
C LYS A 86 -7.97 11.71 -3.57
N LEU A 87 -7.16 11.90 -2.54
CA LEU A 87 -6.25 10.86 -2.05
C LEU A 87 -6.97 9.78 -1.24
N LEU A 88 -8.12 10.09 -0.64
CA LEU A 88 -8.83 9.16 0.26
C LEU A 88 -9.21 7.82 -0.39
N PRO A 89 -9.81 7.74 -1.59
CA PRO A 89 -10.12 6.45 -2.22
C PRO A 89 -8.89 5.56 -2.40
N CYS A 90 -7.73 6.15 -2.71
CA CYS A 90 -6.47 5.42 -2.81
C CYS A 90 -6.03 4.85 -1.46
N PHE A 91 -6.10 5.64 -0.39
CA PHE A 91 -5.80 5.18 0.97
C PHE A 91 -6.77 4.11 1.46
N MET A 92 -8.06 4.23 1.13
CA MET A 92 -9.07 3.22 1.45
C MET A 92 -8.76 1.89 0.77
N LEU A 93 -8.46 1.89 -0.53
CA LEU A 93 -8.08 0.69 -1.28
C LEU A 93 -6.74 0.11 -0.81
N GLY A 94 -5.75 0.95 -0.51
CA GLY A 94 -4.49 0.52 0.08
C GLY A 94 -4.70 -0.17 1.43
N SER A 95 -5.52 0.40 2.30
CA SER A 95 -5.85 -0.21 3.60
C SER A 95 -6.65 -1.51 3.45
N PHE A 96 -7.53 -1.61 2.45
CA PHE A 96 -8.24 -2.83 2.10
C PHE A 96 -7.27 -3.91 1.61
N LEU A 97 -6.34 -3.57 0.74
CA LEU A 97 -5.32 -4.48 0.23
C LEU A 97 -4.48 -5.08 1.37
N ILE A 98 -3.95 -4.21 2.25
CA ILE A 98 -3.11 -4.62 3.39
C ILE A 98 -3.91 -5.48 4.38
N ALA A 99 -5.17 -5.15 4.65
CA ALA A 99 -6.01 -5.87 5.60
C ALA A 99 -6.45 -7.25 5.09
N THR A 100 -6.58 -7.42 3.77
CA THR A 100 -7.17 -8.63 3.16
C THR A 100 -6.19 -9.51 2.40
N THR A 101 -4.93 -9.10 2.28
CA THR A 101 -3.93 -9.81 1.48
C THR A 101 -2.70 -10.10 2.34
N SER A 102 -2.36 -11.38 2.52
CA SER A 102 -1.10 -11.75 3.16
C SER A 102 0.09 -11.47 2.23
N VAL A 103 1.27 -11.26 2.83
CA VAL A 103 2.52 -11.02 2.09
C VAL A 103 2.81 -12.18 1.13
N SER A 104 2.54 -13.42 1.54
CA SER A 104 2.74 -14.62 0.70
C SER A 104 1.85 -14.61 -0.54
N LYS A 105 0.56 -14.20 -0.40
CA LYS A 105 -0.37 -14.08 -1.54
C LYS A 105 0.01 -12.95 -2.47
N PHE A 106 0.45 -11.83 -1.92
CA PHE A 106 0.95 -10.71 -2.70
C PHE A 106 2.18 -11.13 -3.53
N LEU A 107 3.12 -11.86 -2.91
CA LEU A 107 4.30 -12.37 -3.61
C LEU A 107 3.92 -13.36 -4.73
N ALA A 108 3.03 -14.31 -4.45
CA ALA A 108 2.54 -15.26 -5.44
C ALA A 108 1.82 -14.54 -6.62
N ALA A 109 1.11 -13.45 -6.35
CA ALA A 109 0.48 -12.62 -7.38
C ALA A 109 1.53 -11.94 -8.28
N ILE A 110 2.58 -11.38 -7.68
CA ILE A 110 3.69 -10.75 -8.40
C ILE A 110 4.47 -11.75 -9.25
N THR A 111 4.74 -12.94 -8.71
CA THR A 111 5.42 -14.03 -9.45
C THR A 111 4.69 -14.39 -10.74
N LYS A 112 3.36 -14.46 -10.69
CA LYS A 112 2.53 -14.75 -11.87
C LYS A 112 2.46 -13.58 -12.89
N LEU A 113 2.91 -12.36 -12.57
CA LEU A 113 3.02 -11.23 -13.52
C LEU A 113 4.21 -11.37 -14.48
N ARG A 114 4.83 -12.56 -14.58
CA ARG A 114 5.96 -12.87 -15.47
C ARG A 114 7.19 -11.97 -15.26
N LEU A 115 7.42 -11.55 -14.03
CA LEU A 115 8.68 -10.89 -13.66
C LEU A 115 9.87 -11.83 -13.85
N SER A 116 11.06 -11.26 -14.02
CA SER A 116 12.29 -12.05 -14.13
C SER A 116 12.47 -12.94 -12.88
N LYS A 117 12.97 -14.17 -13.09
CA LYS A 117 13.18 -15.14 -11.98
C LYS A 117 14.01 -14.53 -10.85
N GLY A 118 15.06 -13.76 -11.19
CA GLY A 118 15.92 -13.10 -10.21
C GLY A 118 15.18 -12.08 -9.34
N LEU A 119 14.33 -11.24 -9.92
CA LEU A 119 13.53 -10.25 -9.18
C LEU A 119 12.54 -10.92 -8.24
N THR A 120 11.91 -12.01 -8.66
CA THR A 120 10.97 -12.77 -7.84
C THR A 120 11.66 -13.39 -6.63
N ILE A 121 12.85 -13.96 -6.82
CA ILE A 121 13.66 -14.54 -5.75
C ILE A 121 14.11 -13.43 -4.79
N ALA A 122 14.62 -12.32 -5.31
CA ALA A 122 15.05 -11.18 -4.51
C ALA A 122 13.89 -10.64 -3.63
N LEU A 123 12.70 -10.46 -4.20
CA LEU A 123 11.52 -10.02 -3.46
C LEU A 123 11.10 -11.03 -2.38
N ALA A 124 11.12 -12.34 -2.70
CA ALA A 124 10.78 -13.38 -1.75
C ALA A 124 11.73 -13.38 -0.55
N VAL A 125 13.02 -13.27 -0.79
CA VAL A 125 14.05 -13.20 0.25
C VAL A 125 13.89 -11.92 1.07
N THR A 126 13.73 -10.77 0.42
CA THR A 126 13.56 -9.47 1.10
C THR A 126 12.35 -9.47 2.04
N LEU A 127 11.19 -9.92 1.55
CA LEU A 127 9.97 -9.96 2.36
C LEU A 127 10.05 -10.96 3.52
N ARG A 128 10.78 -12.06 3.35
CA ARG A 128 11.05 -13.02 4.42
C ARG A 128 12.01 -12.46 5.46
N TYR A 129 13.01 -11.71 5.01
CA TYR A 129 14.02 -11.14 5.90
C TYR A 129 13.50 -9.94 6.70
N PHE A 130 12.47 -9.25 6.21
CA PHE A 130 11.93 -8.06 6.87
C PHE A 130 11.49 -8.26 8.34
N PRO A 131 10.81 -9.36 8.74
CA PRO A 131 10.56 -9.65 10.15
C PRO A 131 11.84 -9.83 10.97
N THR A 132 12.82 -10.55 10.44
CA THR A 132 14.11 -10.80 11.11
C THR A 132 14.87 -9.49 11.36
N MET A 133 14.81 -8.54 10.43
CA MET A 133 15.39 -7.20 10.61
C MET A 133 14.83 -6.45 11.82
N ARG A 134 13.56 -6.66 12.15
CA ARG A 134 12.95 -6.03 13.34
C ARG A 134 13.51 -6.62 14.63
N GLU A 135 13.77 -7.92 14.65
CA GLU A 135 14.36 -8.62 15.79
C GLU A 135 15.82 -8.19 15.97
N GLU A 136 16.60 -8.14 14.89
CA GLU A 136 17.97 -7.62 14.89
C GLU A 136 18.02 -6.17 15.38
N TRP A 137 17.13 -5.31 14.89
CA TRP A 137 17.02 -3.93 15.33
C TRP A 137 16.73 -3.82 16.83
N ALA A 138 15.82 -4.64 17.36
CA ALA A 138 15.52 -4.68 18.79
C ALA A 138 16.76 -5.09 19.61
N SER A 139 17.45 -6.15 19.18
CA SER A 139 18.66 -6.64 19.82
C SER A 139 19.79 -5.59 19.83
N ILE A 140 20.00 -4.89 18.72
CA ILE A 140 20.99 -3.80 18.64
C ILE A 140 20.61 -2.66 19.57
N ARG A 141 19.34 -2.27 19.59
CA ARG A 141 18.86 -1.21 20.49
C ARG A 141 19.05 -1.56 21.97
N ASP A 142 18.76 -2.80 22.33
CA ASP A 142 18.92 -3.28 23.70
C ASP A 142 20.42 -3.34 24.10
N ALA A 143 21.28 -3.78 23.20
CA ALA A 143 22.73 -3.75 23.39
C ALA A 143 23.27 -2.33 23.54
N MET A 144 22.74 -1.35 22.83
CA MET A 144 23.09 0.07 22.99
C MET A 144 22.64 0.62 24.33
N ALA A 145 21.42 0.26 24.77
CA ALA A 145 20.91 0.68 26.07
C ALA A 145 21.79 0.19 27.22
N LEU A 146 22.29 -1.06 27.13
CA LEU A 146 23.26 -1.62 28.09
C LEU A 146 24.62 -0.87 28.11
N ARG A 147 24.97 -0.23 27.01
CA ARG A 147 26.19 0.61 26.90
C ARG A 147 25.93 2.06 27.30
N GLY A 148 24.74 2.40 27.77
CA GLY A 148 24.37 3.76 28.15
C GLY A 148 24.12 4.71 26.99
N ILE A 149 23.99 4.17 25.75
CA ILE A 149 23.74 4.95 24.55
C ILE A 149 22.25 4.84 24.21
N SER A 150 21.55 5.98 24.22
CA SER A 150 20.14 5.97 23.86
C SER A 150 19.96 5.95 22.34
N ALA A 151 19.31 4.92 21.80
CA ALA A 151 18.85 4.85 20.41
C ALA A 151 17.56 5.69 20.16
N SER A 152 17.36 6.75 20.96
CA SER A 152 16.25 7.69 20.81
C SER A 152 16.51 8.63 19.63
N ALA A 153 15.43 9.12 18.99
CA ALA A 153 15.52 10.11 17.92
C ALA A 153 16.32 11.35 18.32
N ALA A 154 16.22 11.78 19.59
CA ALA A 154 17.03 12.86 20.13
C ALA A 154 18.51 12.51 20.23
N GLY A 155 18.86 11.27 20.63
CA GLY A 155 20.25 10.78 20.67
C GLY A 155 20.89 10.68 19.29
N VAL A 156 20.11 10.27 18.28
CA VAL A 156 20.55 10.21 16.87
C VAL A 156 20.91 11.60 16.33
N ILE A 157 20.13 12.62 16.70
CA ILE A 157 20.36 14.01 16.24
C ILE A 157 21.55 14.65 16.99
N SER A 158 21.72 14.35 18.28
CA SER A 158 22.81 14.94 19.08
C SER A 158 24.19 14.33 18.75
N HIS A 159 24.25 13.03 18.44
CA HIS A 159 25.49 12.32 18.16
C HIS A 159 25.38 11.41 16.93
N PRO A 160 25.26 11.98 15.70
CA PRO A 160 24.98 11.21 14.49
C PRO A 160 26.10 10.22 14.15
N ILE A 161 27.36 10.58 14.32
CA ILE A 161 28.52 9.72 14.02
C ILE A 161 28.55 8.49 14.92
N GLN A 162 28.38 8.69 16.23
CA GLN A 162 28.34 7.58 17.19
C GLN A 162 27.16 6.65 16.93
N THR A 163 26.00 7.19 16.60
CA THR A 163 24.83 6.39 16.26
C THR A 163 25.05 5.57 15.00
N MET A 164 25.69 6.14 13.98
CA MET A 164 26.06 5.41 12.77
C MET A 164 27.01 4.25 13.11
N GLU A 165 28.01 4.45 13.92
CA GLU A 165 28.98 3.43 14.30
C GLU A 165 28.34 2.31 15.11
N TYR A 166 27.56 2.64 16.14
CA TYR A 166 26.98 1.63 17.05
C TYR A 166 25.72 0.95 16.53
N VAL A 167 25.01 1.53 15.58
CA VAL A 167 23.79 0.97 14.99
C VAL A 167 24.05 0.41 13.61
N TYR A 168 24.60 1.21 12.74
CA TYR A 168 24.70 0.87 11.32
C TYR A 168 25.74 -0.21 11.04
N VAL A 169 26.89 -0.15 11.70
CA VAL A 169 27.95 -1.15 11.52
C VAL A 169 27.50 -2.55 11.97
N PRO A 170 26.95 -2.76 13.18
CA PRO A 170 26.41 -4.07 13.55
C PRO A 170 25.29 -4.55 12.63
N LEU A 171 24.40 -3.66 12.19
CA LEU A 171 23.31 -4.01 11.29
C LEU A 171 23.83 -4.49 9.93
N LEU A 172 24.85 -3.84 9.37
CA LEU A 172 25.50 -4.25 8.11
C LEU A 172 26.19 -5.60 8.25
N VAL A 173 26.91 -5.82 9.36
CA VAL A 173 27.58 -7.10 9.61
C VAL A 173 26.58 -8.23 9.74
N SER A 174 25.48 -8.04 10.50
CA SER A 174 24.38 -9.01 10.60
C SER A 174 23.75 -9.27 9.23
N ALA A 175 23.44 -8.22 8.47
CA ALA A 175 22.85 -8.34 7.14
C ALA A 175 23.74 -9.12 6.16
N SER A 176 25.04 -8.85 6.17
CA SER A 176 26.02 -9.59 5.35
C SER A 176 26.06 -11.07 5.73
N ARG A 177 26.17 -11.37 7.02
CA ARG A 177 26.18 -12.75 7.52
C ARG A 177 24.90 -13.51 7.13
N ILE A 178 23.74 -12.91 7.33
CA ILE A 178 22.45 -13.53 6.97
C ILE A 178 22.35 -13.72 5.45
N SER A 179 22.84 -12.77 4.65
CA SER A 179 22.92 -12.90 3.19
C SER A 179 23.72 -14.11 2.76
N ASP A 180 24.89 -14.32 3.39
CA ASP A 180 25.76 -15.48 3.10
C ASP A 180 25.09 -16.80 3.50
N GLU A 181 24.46 -16.85 4.68
CA GLU A 181 23.72 -18.02 5.17
C GLU A 181 22.55 -18.38 4.24
N ILE A 182 21.76 -17.37 3.82
CA ILE A 182 20.63 -17.57 2.89
C ILE A 182 21.13 -18.04 1.53
N THR A 183 22.23 -17.46 1.03
CA THR A 183 22.79 -17.82 -0.27
C THR A 183 23.28 -19.26 -0.26
N GLN A 184 24.04 -19.68 0.76
CA GLN A 184 24.49 -21.06 0.93
C GLN A 184 23.31 -22.04 1.02
N ALA A 185 22.32 -21.72 1.84
CA ALA A 185 21.10 -22.53 1.95
C ALA A 185 20.28 -22.59 0.66
N ALA A 186 20.28 -21.52 -0.12
CA ALA A 186 19.57 -21.46 -1.40
C ALA A 186 20.27 -22.29 -2.48
N ILE A 187 21.61 -22.25 -2.54
CA ILE A 187 22.41 -23.05 -3.47
C ILE A 187 22.25 -24.55 -3.16
N THR A 188 22.35 -24.93 -1.90
CA THR A 188 22.15 -26.33 -1.49
C THR A 188 20.76 -26.87 -1.78
N ARG A 189 19.75 -26.00 -1.78
CA ARG A 189 18.36 -26.34 -2.16
C ARG A 189 18.09 -26.25 -3.66
N GLY A 190 19.11 -26.01 -4.47
CA GLY A 190 18.99 -25.98 -5.94
C GLY A 190 18.27 -24.75 -6.48
N ILE A 191 18.52 -23.55 -5.93
CA ILE A 191 17.89 -22.33 -6.40
C ILE A 191 18.20 -22.02 -7.89
N GLU A 192 19.31 -22.53 -8.39
CA GLU A 192 19.74 -22.38 -9.78
C GLU A 192 19.04 -23.34 -10.76
N HIS A 193 18.31 -24.34 -10.22
CA HIS A 193 17.64 -25.33 -11.07
C HIS A 193 16.64 -24.64 -12.03
N THR A 194 16.76 -24.98 -13.32
CA THR A 194 15.98 -24.37 -14.39
C THR A 194 14.55 -24.88 -14.54
N GLY A 195 14.16 -25.90 -13.74
CA GLY A 195 12.83 -26.49 -13.77
C GLY A 195 11.68 -25.52 -13.38
N GLU A 196 10.47 -25.89 -13.77
CA GLU A 196 9.26 -25.15 -13.35
C GLU A 196 9.06 -25.25 -11.83
N ARG A 197 8.81 -24.11 -11.23
CA ARG A 197 8.57 -24.01 -9.78
C ARG A 197 7.09 -23.97 -9.48
N SER A 198 6.64 -24.83 -8.59
CA SER A 198 5.30 -24.77 -8.03
C SER A 198 5.23 -23.79 -6.87
N CYS A 199 4.13 -23.05 -6.77
CA CYS A 199 3.82 -22.20 -5.61
C CYS A 199 2.95 -22.99 -4.63
N ILE A 200 3.26 -22.92 -3.33
CA ILE A 200 2.46 -23.54 -2.26
C ILE A 200 1.07 -22.87 -2.18
N GLU A 201 0.99 -21.57 -2.44
CA GLU A 201 -0.30 -20.88 -2.53
C GLU A 201 -0.72 -20.76 -4.00
N GLU A 202 -1.72 -21.54 -4.37
CA GLU A 202 -2.35 -21.46 -5.69
C GLU A 202 -3.30 -20.25 -5.72
N ILE A 203 -2.98 -19.30 -6.57
CA ILE A 203 -3.87 -18.16 -6.86
C ILE A 203 -4.60 -18.51 -8.15
N ALA A 204 -5.92 -18.72 -8.05
CA ALA A 204 -6.80 -18.96 -9.19
C ALA A 204 -7.73 -17.76 -9.37
N PHE A 205 -7.86 -17.30 -10.62
CA PHE A 205 -8.85 -16.29 -10.98
C PHE A 205 -10.25 -16.84 -10.69
N SER A 206 -11.00 -16.15 -9.83
CA SER A 206 -12.40 -16.50 -9.56
C SER A 206 -13.33 -15.75 -10.52
N PHE A 207 -14.49 -16.35 -10.82
CA PHE A 207 -15.54 -15.67 -11.57
C PHE A 207 -15.96 -14.33 -10.94
N ALA A 208 -15.90 -14.25 -9.61
CA ALA A 208 -16.14 -12.99 -8.88
C ALA A 208 -15.13 -11.90 -9.23
N ASP A 209 -13.85 -12.25 -9.45
CA ASP A 209 -12.81 -11.29 -9.84
C ASP A 209 -13.09 -10.72 -11.24
N LEU A 210 -13.50 -11.57 -12.17
CA LEU A 210 -13.85 -11.16 -13.53
C LEU A 210 -15.05 -10.18 -13.51
N MET A 211 -16.09 -10.50 -12.76
CA MET A 211 -17.28 -9.64 -12.61
C MET A 211 -16.93 -8.27 -12.03
N VAL A 212 -16.07 -8.24 -11.00
CA VAL A 212 -15.63 -6.99 -10.37
C VAL A 212 -14.80 -6.17 -11.36
N VAL A 213 -13.88 -6.78 -12.11
CA VAL A 213 -13.07 -6.08 -13.12
C VAL A 213 -13.94 -5.51 -14.23
N ILE A 214 -14.89 -6.29 -14.76
CA ILE A 214 -15.80 -5.82 -15.83
C ILE A 214 -16.68 -4.68 -15.31
N ALA A 215 -17.29 -4.83 -14.13
CA ALA A 215 -18.12 -3.79 -13.54
C ALA A 215 -17.33 -2.50 -13.33
N TYR A 216 -16.09 -2.63 -12.88
CA TYR A 216 -15.21 -1.49 -12.64
C TYR A 216 -14.76 -0.83 -13.95
N ALA A 217 -14.40 -1.61 -14.96
CA ALA A 217 -14.04 -1.11 -16.29
C ALA A 217 -15.22 -0.38 -16.96
N ALA A 218 -16.43 -0.94 -16.87
CA ALA A 218 -17.64 -0.32 -17.38
C ALA A 218 -17.94 1.02 -16.68
N LEU A 219 -17.74 1.08 -15.36
CA LEU A 219 -17.93 2.30 -14.57
C LEU A 219 -16.93 3.39 -14.99
N VAL A 220 -15.65 3.06 -15.13
CA VAL A 220 -14.60 3.99 -15.58
C VAL A 220 -14.86 4.45 -17.01
N ALA A 221 -15.22 3.54 -17.93
CA ALA A 221 -15.56 3.88 -19.29
C ALA A 221 -16.79 4.82 -19.37
N GLY A 222 -17.81 4.57 -18.57
CA GLY A 222 -18.98 5.43 -18.44
C GLY A 222 -18.62 6.84 -17.92
N MET A 223 -17.71 6.93 -16.97
CA MET A 223 -17.21 8.22 -16.45
C MET A 223 -16.43 9.01 -17.50
N VAL A 224 -15.53 8.35 -18.24
CA VAL A 224 -14.76 8.98 -19.32
C VAL A 224 -15.72 9.49 -20.41
N TYR A 225 -16.70 8.66 -20.77
CA TYR A 225 -17.70 9.04 -21.79
C TYR A 225 -18.58 10.23 -21.34
N ALA A 226 -19.01 10.25 -20.07
CA ALA A 226 -19.76 11.36 -19.51
C ALA A 226 -18.92 12.66 -19.45
N GLY A 227 -17.63 12.54 -19.11
CA GLY A 227 -16.68 13.66 -19.12
C GLY A 227 -16.43 14.23 -20.52
N MET A 228 -16.38 13.36 -21.55
CA MET A 228 -16.23 13.80 -22.96
C MET A 228 -17.47 14.53 -23.49
N LYS A 229 -18.68 14.17 -23.03
CA LYS A 229 -19.93 14.83 -23.41
C LYS A 229 -20.22 16.12 -22.65
N GLY A 230 -19.37 16.53 -21.72
CA GLY A 230 -19.58 17.77 -20.96
C GLY A 230 -20.82 17.75 -20.03
N VAL A 231 -21.27 16.52 -19.64
CA VAL A 231 -22.44 16.36 -18.77
C VAL A 231 -22.12 16.71 -17.30
N PHE A 232 -20.82 16.93 -16.98
CA PHE A 232 -20.36 17.31 -15.62
C PHE A 232 -19.29 18.40 -15.67
#